data_22f25c73f239314823fa619654383810
#
_entry.id   22f25c73f239314823fa619654383810
#
_cell.length_a   1.000
_cell.length_b   1.000
_cell.length_c   1.000
_cell.angle_alpha   90.00
_cell.angle_beta   90.00
_cell.angle_gamma   90.00
#
_symmetry.space_group_name_H-M   'P 1'
#
loop_
_entity.id
_entity.type
_entity.pdbx_description
1 polymer ?
#
loop_
_entity_poly.entity_id
_entity_poly.type
_entity_poly.pdbx_seq_one_letter_code
_entity_poly.pdbx_strand_id
1 'polypeptide(L)'
;DNDISVSIISQGSSERGIGLVVNSNQATKAMIELEKEFENDFYSKDVNKISITDDVSVISIIGQDLSTFHKPYTALIKNKIIPILFNNTVTGKNVSLVVQKTELHKALNVIHGEIFGVSKKINIAIFGHGLVGGTLINQILESATAIEKRKDIKLNVFAIANSKKVLFNQKGITSNWKNELENSGISYTLNDIIAY
;
A
#
# COMPACT_ATOMS: atom_id res chain seq x y z
N ASP A 1 5.68 6.09 -39.21
CA ASP A 1 4.50 6.70 -38.54
C ASP A 1 3.27 5.87 -38.90
N ASN A 2 3.03 4.83 -38.07
CA ASN A 2 2.06 3.77 -38.40
C ASN A 2 0.76 3.87 -37.59
N ASP A 3 0.46 5.07 -37.04
CA ASP A 3 -0.73 5.35 -36.21
C ASP A 3 -0.93 4.34 -35.05
N ILE A 4 0.17 3.91 -34.42
CA ILE A 4 0.16 3.04 -33.26
C ILE A 4 0.40 3.88 -32.01
N SER A 5 -0.57 3.89 -31.10
CA SER A 5 -0.45 4.60 -29.82
C SER A 5 0.26 3.74 -28.79
N VAL A 6 1.42 4.19 -28.32
CA VAL A 6 2.20 3.53 -27.26
C VAL A 6 1.92 4.22 -25.93
N SER A 7 1.34 3.48 -24.98
CA SER A 7 0.96 4.00 -23.66
C SER A 7 2.11 4.00 -22.67
N ILE A 8 2.99 3.01 -22.74
CA ILE A 8 4.16 2.87 -21.86
C ILE A 8 5.33 2.34 -22.69
N ILE A 9 6.51 2.89 -22.41
CA ILE A 9 7.79 2.36 -22.90
C ILE A 9 8.64 2.11 -21.66
N SER A 10 9.16 0.90 -21.54
CA SER A 10 10.06 0.51 -20.46
C SER A 10 11.30 -0.15 -21.04
N GLN A 11 12.46 0.35 -20.66
CA GLN A 11 13.75 -0.19 -21.09
C GLN A 11 14.57 -0.60 -19.87
N GLY A 12 15.10 -1.80 -19.90
CA GLY A 12 16.03 -2.28 -18.87
C GLY A 12 17.40 -1.61 -19.00
N SER A 13 18.11 -1.51 -17.87
CA SER A 13 19.46 -0.91 -17.82
C SER A 13 20.51 -1.63 -18.67
N SER A 14 20.22 -2.86 -19.13
CA SER A 14 21.11 -3.66 -19.97
C SER A 14 21.01 -3.33 -21.47
N GLU A 15 20.14 -2.38 -21.85
CA GLU A 15 19.85 -2.00 -23.27
C GLU A 15 19.35 -3.18 -24.16
N ARG A 16 19.14 -4.36 -23.56
CA ARG A 16 18.82 -5.61 -24.31
C ARG A 16 17.33 -5.94 -24.36
N GLY A 17 16.49 -5.15 -23.75
CA GLY A 17 15.05 -5.40 -23.74
C GLY A 17 14.25 -4.11 -23.65
N ILE A 18 13.30 -3.94 -24.56
CA ILE A 18 12.35 -2.85 -24.56
C ILE A 18 10.96 -3.46 -24.47
N GLY A 19 10.20 -3.05 -23.47
CA GLY A 19 8.78 -3.38 -23.31
C GLY A 19 7.91 -2.23 -23.76
N LEU A 20 6.93 -2.50 -24.59
CA LEU A 20 5.95 -1.52 -25.08
C LEU A 20 4.55 -1.95 -24.65
N VAL A 21 3.72 -0.99 -24.25
CA VAL A 21 2.30 -1.23 -24.00
C VAL A 21 1.49 -0.48 -25.05
N VAL A 22 0.70 -1.22 -25.80
CA VAL A 22 -0.21 -0.71 -26.83
C VAL A 22 -1.63 -1.23 -26.60
N ASN A 23 -2.61 -0.63 -27.26
CA ASN A 23 -3.95 -1.18 -27.25
C ASN A 23 -3.99 -2.60 -27.85
N SER A 24 -4.77 -3.50 -27.30
CA SER A 24 -4.85 -4.91 -27.74
C SER A 24 -5.19 -5.06 -29.21
N ASN A 25 -6.06 -4.18 -29.76
CA ASN A 25 -6.40 -4.15 -31.18
C ASN A 25 -5.26 -3.70 -32.10
N GLN A 26 -4.19 -3.12 -31.55
CA GLN A 26 -3.00 -2.66 -32.28
C GLN A 26 -1.78 -3.56 -32.07
N ALA A 27 -1.84 -4.52 -31.15
CA ALA A 27 -0.70 -5.33 -30.76
C ALA A 27 -0.09 -6.12 -31.94
N THR A 28 -0.93 -6.81 -32.71
CA THR A 28 -0.48 -7.57 -33.89
C THR A 28 0.13 -6.66 -34.96
N LYS A 29 -0.50 -5.49 -35.21
CA LYS A 29 0.03 -4.50 -36.15
C LYS A 29 1.40 -4.00 -35.67
N ALA A 30 1.53 -3.67 -34.40
CA ALA A 30 2.77 -3.22 -33.80
C ALA A 30 3.89 -4.26 -33.95
N MET A 31 3.59 -5.53 -33.70
CA MET A 31 4.55 -6.62 -33.89
C MET A 31 5.04 -6.71 -35.33
N ILE A 32 4.12 -6.71 -36.30
CA ILE A 32 4.45 -6.80 -37.73
C ILE A 32 5.35 -5.64 -38.17
N GLU A 33 5.02 -4.41 -37.76
CA GLU A 33 5.81 -3.23 -38.13
C GLU A 33 7.21 -3.26 -37.49
N LEU A 34 7.33 -3.73 -36.25
CA LEU A 34 8.62 -3.90 -35.59
C LEU A 34 9.44 -5.03 -36.23
N GLU A 35 8.82 -6.15 -36.57
CA GLU A 35 9.52 -7.27 -37.26
C GLU A 35 10.06 -6.81 -38.63
N LYS A 36 9.31 -6.00 -39.33
CA LYS A 36 9.73 -5.43 -40.61
C LYS A 36 10.90 -4.46 -40.44
N GLU A 37 10.83 -3.56 -39.46
CA GLU A 37 11.87 -2.56 -39.19
C GLU A 37 13.18 -3.19 -38.79
N PHE A 38 13.14 -4.25 -37.95
CA PHE A 38 14.31 -4.96 -37.43
C PHE A 38 14.61 -6.26 -38.17
N GLU A 39 14.16 -6.44 -39.43
CA GLU A 39 14.33 -7.69 -40.20
C GLU A 39 15.78 -8.13 -40.27
N ASN A 40 16.70 -7.21 -40.55
CA ASN A 40 18.13 -7.46 -40.66
C ASN A 40 18.74 -7.86 -39.31
N ASP A 41 18.31 -7.23 -38.21
CA ASP A 41 18.81 -7.51 -36.87
C ASP A 41 18.31 -8.87 -36.34
N PHE A 42 17.13 -9.32 -36.78
CA PHE A 42 16.65 -10.68 -36.53
C PHE A 42 17.48 -11.69 -37.30
N TYR A 43 17.84 -11.39 -38.55
CA TYR A 43 18.64 -12.29 -39.38
C TYR A 43 20.07 -12.44 -38.83
N SER A 44 20.68 -11.34 -38.37
CA SER A 44 22.01 -11.37 -37.72
C SER A 44 21.97 -11.94 -36.30
N LYS A 45 20.79 -12.14 -35.71
CA LYS A 45 20.56 -12.59 -34.32
C LYS A 45 20.97 -11.54 -33.25
N ASP A 46 21.06 -10.28 -33.63
CA ASP A 46 21.34 -9.19 -32.72
C ASP A 46 20.09 -8.84 -31.89
N VAL A 47 18.91 -9.08 -32.44
CA VAL A 47 17.61 -8.92 -31.77
C VAL A 47 16.91 -10.26 -31.64
N ASN A 48 16.32 -10.51 -30.46
CA ASN A 48 15.49 -11.69 -30.22
C ASN A 48 14.07 -11.49 -30.75
N LYS A 49 13.35 -12.62 -30.97
CA LYS A 49 11.95 -12.58 -31.40
C LYS A 49 11.10 -11.71 -30.47
N ILE A 50 10.20 -10.94 -31.07
CA ILE A 50 9.20 -10.17 -30.36
C ILE A 50 8.17 -11.14 -29.76
N SER A 51 7.76 -10.89 -28.52
CA SER A 51 6.69 -11.62 -27.86
C SER A 51 5.56 -10.67 -27.47
N ILE A 52 4.32 -11.12 -27.63
CA ILE A 52 3.13 -10.41 -27.17
C ILE A 52 2.67 -11.07 -25.87
N THR A 53 2.36 -10.25 -24.88
CA THR A 53 1.68 -10.66 -23.66
C THR A 53 0.31 -10.01 -23.64
N ASP A 54 -0.73 -10.80 -23.82
CA ASP A 54 -2.11 -10.34 -23.85
C ASP A 54 -2.72 -10.24 -22.44
N ASP A 55 -3.92 -9.69 -22.37
CA ASP A 55 -4.73 -9.57 -21.14
C ASP A 55 -3.99 -8.89 -19.99
N VAL A 56 -3.33 -7.79 -20.29
CA VAL A 56 -2.66 -6.94 -19.29
C VAL A 56 -3.48 -5.68 -18.99
N SER A 57 -3.24 -5.11 -17.82
CA SER A 57 -3.84 -3.84 -17.38
C SER A 57 -2.75 -2.93 -16.84
N VAL A 58 -2.89 -1.63 -17.09
CA VAL A 58 -2.03 -0.58 -16.58
C VAL A 58 -2.64 0.02 -15.32
N ILE A 59 -1.86 0.11 -14.26
CA ILE A 59 -2.20 0.85 -13.04
C ILE A 59 -1.22 2.01 -12.93
N SER A 60 -1.74 3.23 -12.83
CA SER A 60 -0.92 4.43 -12.61
C SER A 60 -1.19 5.04 -11.25
N ILE A 61 -0.13 5.22 -10.47
CA ILE A 61 -0.15 5.89 -9.17
C ILE A 61 0.32 7.32 -9.44
N ILE A 62 -0.58 8.29 -9.21
CA ILE A 62 -0.37 9.69 -9.58
C ILE A 62 -0.36 10.57 -8.33
N GLY A 63 0.57 11.53 -8.28
CA GLY A 63 0.61 12.56 -7.24
C GLY A 63 1.12 12.12 -5.88
N GLN A 64 1.65 10.89 -5.76
CA GLN A 64 2.22 10.39 -4.52
C GLN A 64 3.73 10.65 -4.45
N ASP A 65 4.24 10.81 -3.25
CA ASP A 65 5.67 10.87 -3.01
C ASP A 65 6.29 9.48 -3.19
N LEU A 66 7.09 9.32 -4.23
CA LEU A 66 7.73 8.04 -4.57
C LEU A 66 8.76 7.56 -3.55
N SER A 67 9.18 8.40 -2.61
CA SER A 67 10.00 7.93 -1.47
C SER A 67 9.29 6.81 -0.68
N THR A 68 7.96 6.76 -0.77
CA THR A 68 7.11 5.74 -0.12
C THR A 68 6.71 4.60 -1.06
N PHE A 69 7.10 4.63 -2.34
CA PHE A 69 6.67 3.62 -3.33
C PHE A 69 7.11 2.19 -3.02
N HIS A 70 8.20 2.02 -2.26
CA HIS A 70 8.63 0.68 -1.82
C HIS A 70 7.52 -0.10 -1.07
N LYS A 71 6.58 0.59 -0.40
CA LYS A 71 5.48 -0.06 0.33
C LYS A 71 4.48 -0.74 -0.62
N PRO A 72 3.84 -0.04 -1.60
CA PRO A 72 2.96 -0.66 -2.58
C PRO A 72 3.63 -1.81 -3.35
N TYR A 73 4.88 -1.63 -3.80
CA TYR A 73 5.61 -2.68 -4.49
C TYR A 73 5.82 -3.93 -3.61
N THR A 74 6.28 -3.74 -2.38
CA THR A 74 6.47 -4.84 -1.42
C THR A 74 5.15 -5.55 -1.11
N ALA A 75 4.05 -4.81 -1.01
CA ALA A 75 2.74 -5.39 -0.77
C ALA A 75 2.24 -6.22 -1.96
N LEU A 76 2.46 -5.77 -3.19
CA LEU A 76 2.18 -6.55 -4.39
C LEU A 76 2.92 -7.89 -4.36
N ILE A 77 4.24 -7.85 -4.14
CA ILE A 77 5.06 -9.08 -4.09
C ILE A 77 4.61 -10.02 -2.97
N LYS A 78 4.33 -9.51 -1.76
CA LYS A 78 3.80 -10.31 -0.64
C LYS A 78 2.47 -10.98 -0.97
N ASN A 79 1.66 -10.34 -1.81
CA ASN A 79 0.39 -10.88 -2.30
C ASN A 79 0.54 -11.75 -3.56
N LYS A 80 1.79 -12.08 -3.95
CA LYS A 80 2.13 -12.88 -5.14
C LYS A 80 1.70 -12.23 -6.46
N ILE A 81 1.62 -10.90 -6.50
CA ILE A 81 1.36 -10.12 -7.71
C ILE A 81 2.70 -9.58 -8.18
N ILE A 82 3.15 -10.05 -9.34
CA ILE A 82 4.43 -9.64 -9.93
C ILE A 82 4.14 -8.72 -11.12
N PRO A 83 4.47 -7.42 -11.04
CA PRO A 83 4.30 -6.54 -12.19
C PRO A 83 5.14 -6.98 -13.38
N ILE A 84 4.54 -6.98 -14.56
CA ILE A 84 5.19 -7.37 -15.82
C ILE A 84 6.13 -6.26 -16.31
N LEU A 85 5.67 -5.02 -16.22
CA LEU A 85 6.46 -3.83 -16.53
C LEU A 85 6.28 -2.80 -15.42
N PHE A 86 7.30 -1.99 -15.28
CA PHE A 86 7.35 -0.90 -14.33
C PHE A 86 7.97 0.34 -14.99
N ASN A 87 7.31 1.47 -14.89
CA ASN A 87 7.80 2.73 -15.39
C ASN A 87 7.60 3.85 -14.37
N ASN A 88 8.62 4.68 -14.21
CA ASN A 88 8.60 5.84 -13.35
C ASN A 88 8.86 7.10 -14.16
N THR A 89 8.11 8.18 -13.89
CA THR A 89 8.39 9.47 -14.52
C THR A 89 9.60 10.14 -13.87
N VAL A 90 10.33 10.94 -14.68
CA VAL A 90 11.52 11.68 -14.24
C VAL A 90 11.21 12.60 -13.04
N THR A 91 9.98 13.12 -12.95
CA THR A 91 9.55 13.97 -11.84
C THR A 91 9.31 13.22 -10.52
N GLY A 92 9.34 11.88 -10.57
CA GLY A 92 9.05 11.06 -9.41
C GLY A 92 7.61 11.13 -8.88
N LYS A 93 6.67 11.75 -9.60
CA LYS A 93 5.29 11.96 -9.16
C LYS A 93 4.30 10.92 -9.69
N ASN A 94 4.69 10.15 -10.70
CA ASN A 94 3.84 9.15 -11.31
C ASN A 94 4.62 7.85 -11.51
N VAL A 95 4.02 6.76 -11.08
CA VAL A 95 4.51 5.41 -11.33
C VAL A 95 3.43 4.64 -12.07
N SER A 96 3.79 3.98 -13.15
CA SER A 96 2.92 3.07 -13.88
C SER A 96 3.48 1.66 -13.81
N LEU A 97 2.60 0.72 -13.56
CA LEU A 97 2.93 -0.71 -13.55
C LEU A 97 1.90 -1.49 -14.37
N VAL A 98 2.35 -2.58 -14.95
CA VAL A 98 1.52 -3.47 -15.76
C VAL A 98 1.36 -4.79 -15.02
N VAL A 99 0.14 -5.24 -14.88
CA VAL A 99 -0.21 -6.52 -14.24
C VAL A 99 -1.11 -7.33 -15.17
N GLN A 100 -1.22 -8.64 -14.93
CA GLN A 100 -2.22 -9.47 -15.58
C GLN A 100 -3.62 -8.93 -15.26
N LYS A 101 -4.51 -8.92 -16.24
CA LYS A 101 -5.89 -8.41 -16.11
C LYS A 101 -6.67 -9.13 -15.01
N THR A 102 -6.41 -10.42 -14.83
CA THR A 102 -7.01 -11.24 -13.76
C THR A 102 -6.63 -10.77 -12.36
N GLU A 103 -5.47 -10.10 -12.22
CA GLU A 103 -4.97 -9.60 -10.94
C GLU A 103 -5.31 -8.15 -10.67
N LEU A 104 -5.91 -7.43 -11.64
CA LEU A 104 -6.16 -5.99 -11.57
C LEU A 104 -6.86 -5.56 -10.28
N HIS A 105 -8.00 -6.17 -9.96
CA HIS A 105 -8.78 -5.80 -8.78
C HIS A 105 -8.01 -6.05 -7.48
N LYS A 106 -7.31 -7.18 -7.40
CA LYS A 106 -6.49 -7.51 -6.24
C LYS A 106 -5.31 -6.52 -6.11
N ALA A 107 -4.64 -6.21 -7.21
CA ALA A 107 -3.54 -5.25 -7.25
C ALA A 107 -3.99 -3.85 -6.82
N LEU A 108 -5.13 -3.36 -7.33
CA LEU A 108 -5.69 -2.07 -6.93
C LEU A 108 -6.00 -2.01 -5.44
N ASN A 109 -6.64 -3.05 -4.88
CA ASN A 109 -6.94 -3.10 -3.45
C ASN A 109 -5.68 -3.11 -2.58
N VAL A 110 -4.66 -3.87 -2.99
CA VAL A 110 -3.37 -3.94 -2.28
C VAL A 110 -2.66 -2.58 -2.32
N ILE A 111 -2.55 -1.96 -3.50
CA ILE A 111 -1.91 -0.65 -3.65
C ILE A 111 -2.68 0.43 -2.88
N HIS A 112 -4.00 0.46 -3.01
CA HIS A 112 -4.85 1.42 -2.32
C HIS A 112 -4.74 1.26 -0.80
N GLY A 113 -4.74 0.02 -0.30
CA GLY A 113 -4.54 -0.26 1.12
C GLY A 113 -3.21 0.24 1.67
N GLU A 114 -2.13 0.18 0.89
CA GLU A 114 -0.81 0.66 1.32
C GLU A 114 -0.66 2.19 1.20
N ILE A 115 -1.29 2.82 0.22
CA ILE A 115 -1.20 4.26 0.00
C ILE A 115 -2.18 5.03 0.88
N PHE A 116 -3.41 4.56 0.97
CA PHE A 116 -4.51 5.22 1.67
C PHE A 116 -4.98 4.44 2.89
N GLY A 117 -4.34 3.29 3.15
CA GLY A 117 -4.73 2.39 4.22
C GLY A 117 -4.78 3.13 5.55
N VAL A 118 -5.90 2.99 6.23
CA VAL A 118 -6.05 3.40 7.61
C VAL A 118 -5.01 2.64 8.40
N SER A 119 -4.12 3.34 9.11
CA SER A 119 -3.19 2.73 10.07
C SER A 119 -3.94 1.65 10.85
N LYS A 120 -3.39 0.45 10.93
CA LYS A 120 -4.03 -0.67 11.64
C LYS A 120 -4.39 -0.21 13.05
N LYS A 121 -5.66 0.04 13.30
CA LYS A 121 -6.12 0.50 14.61
C LYS A 121 -6.15 -0.68 15.58
N ILE A 122 -5.41 -0.58 16.67
CA ILE A 122 -5.44 -1.53 17.78
C ILE A 122 -6.14 -0.84 18.95
N ASN A 123 -7.32 -1.34 19.30
CA ASN A 123 -8.05 -0.88 20.47
C ASN A 123 -7.53 -1.60 21.71
N ILE A 124 -7.20 -0.84 22.74
CA ILE A 124 -6.56 -1.33 23.97
C ILE A 124 -7.45 -1.00 25.15
N ALA A 125 -7.84 -2.00 25.92
CA ALA A 125 -8.44 -1.85 27.25
C ALA A 125 -7.41 -2.25 28.30
N ILE A 126 -7.22 -1.43 29.33
CA ILE A 126 -6.23 -1.66 30.40
C ILE A 126 -6.95 -1.83 31.73
N PHE A 127 -6.72 -2.97 32.35
CA PHE A 127 -7.27 -3.32 33.64
C PHE A 127 -6.21 -3.18 34.74
N GLY A 128 -6.42 -2.24 35.65
CA GLY A 128 -5.48 -1.88 36.69
C GLY A 128 -4.53 -0.76 36.27
N HIS A 129 -4.60 0.34 37.00
CA HIS A 129 -3.79 1.54 36.77
C HIS A 129 -2.90 1.91 37.98
N GLY A 130 -2.48 0.90 38.74
CA GLY A 130 -1.45 1.07 39.78
C GLY A 130 -0.12 1.51 39.16
N LEU A 131 0.97 1.37 39.91
CA LEU A 131 2.29 1.84 39.46
C LEU A 131 2.65 1.34 38.05
N VAL A 132 2.54 0.03 37.82
CA VAL A 132 2.89 -0.58 36.53
C VAL A 132 1.90 -0.21 35.43
N GLY A 133 0.60 -0.38 35.68
CA GLY A 133 -0.43 -0.08 34.68
C GLY A 133 -0.48 1.41 34.30
N GLY A 134 -0.34 2.29 35.27
CA GLY A 134 -0.27 3.73 35.04
C GLY A 134 0.96 4.14 34.21
N THR A 135 2.12 3.54 34.48
CA THR A 135 3.32 3.75 33.68
C THR A 135 3.13 3.26 32.24
N LEU A 136 2.55 2.06 32.06
CA LEU A 136 2.25 1.51 30.74
C LEU A 136 1.29 2.41 29.94
N ILE A 137 0.22 2.90 30.57
CA ILE A 137 -0.72 3.84 29.93
C ILE A 137 0.02 5.06 29.40
N ASN A 138 0.84 5.70 30.23
CA ASN A 138 1.57 6.89 29.84
C ASN A 138 2.55 6.60 28.68
N GLN A 139 3.29 5.49 28.75
CA GLN A 139 4.20 5.08 27.66
C GLN A 139 3.46 4.84 26.35
N ILE A 140 2.29 4.20 26.38
CA ILE A 140 1.48 4.00 25.17
C ILE A 140 1.05 5.36 24.59
N LEU A 141 0.51 6.25 25.42
CA LEU A 141 0.03 7.56 24.98
C LEU A 141 1.16 8.44 24.42
N GLU A 142 2.32 8.45 25.05
CA GLU A 142 3.50 9.19 24.60
C GLU A 142 4.08 8.63 23.29
N SER A 143 4.10 7.30 23.13
CA SER A 143 4.71 6.62 21.98
C SER A 143 3.77 6.47 20.79
N ALA A 144 2.46 6.66 20.97
CA ALA A 144 1.43 6.35 19.97
C ALA A 144 1.70 6.99 18.61
N THR A 145 2.03 8.28 18.59
CA THR A 145 2.32 9.02 17.35
C THR A 145 3.60 8.52 16.65
N ALA A 146 4.63 8.18 17.41
CA ALA A 146 5.88 7.66 16.86
C ALA A 146 5.68 6.24 16.28
N ILE A 147 4.89 5.40 16.95
CA ILE A 147 4.53 4.06 16.49
C ILE A 147 3.68 4.15 15.22
N GLU A 148 2.70 5.04 15.18
CA GLU A 148 1.85 5.24 14.00
C GLU A 148 2.70 5.63 12.78
N LYS A 149 3.58 6.62 12.92
CA LYS A 149 4.48 7.05 11.83
C LYS A 149 5.44 5.96 11.36
N ARG A 150 5.98 5.15 12.27
CA ARG A 150 7.02 4.16 11.96
C ARG A 150 6.46 2.82 11.51
N LYS A 151 5.30 2.43 12.02
CA LYS A 151 4.73 1.08 11.84
C LYS A 151 3.37 1.06 11.15
N ASP A 152 2.77 2.22 10.88
CA ASP A 152 1.40 2.35 10.40
C ASP A 152 0.38 1.66 11.33
N ILE A 153 0.64 1.73 12.65
CA ILE A 153 -0.21 1.15 13.69
C ILE A 153 -0.70 2.28 14.60
N LYS A 154 -2.00 2.49 14.63
CA LYS A 154 -2.65 3.44 15.53
C LYS A 154 -3.06 2.73 16.82
N LEU A 155 -2.40 3.05 17.91
CA LEU A 155 -2.78 2.57 19.24
C LEU A 155 -3.90 3.46 19.79
N ASN A 156 -5.01 2.86 20.17
CA ASN A 156 -6.17 3.55 20.71
C ASN A 156 -6.53 2.95 22.09
N VAL A 157 -6.11 3.61 23.15
CA VAL A 157 -6.54 3.23 24.51
C VAL A 157 -7.97 3.71 24.68
N PHE A 158 -8.95 2.81 24.56
CA PHE A 158 -10.37 3.15 24.61
C PHE A 158 -10.99 2.93 25.99
N ALA A 159 -10.36 2.10 26.86
CA ALA A 159 -10.86 1.82 28.18
C ALA A 159 -9.71 1.73 29.19
N ILE A 160 -9.88 2.36 30.34
CA ILE A 160 -9.02 2.19 31.53
C ILE A 160 -9.93 1.84 32.70
N ALA A 161 -9.69 0.71 33.34
CA ALA A 161 -10.53 0.21 34.43
C ALA A 161 -9.73 -0.10 35.69
N ASN A 162 -10.37 0.04 36.83
CA ASN A 162 -9.93 -0.51 38.11
C ASN A 162 -11.03 -1.45 38.65
N SER A 163 -10.90 -1.92 39.86
CA SER A 163 -11.89 -2.81 40.47
C SER A 163 -13.29 -2.22 40.69
N LYS A 164 -13.45 -0.90 40.52
CA LYS A 164 -14.69 -0.18 40.82
C LYS A 164 -15.27 0.59 39.66
N LYS A 165 -14.42 1.16 38.84
CA LYS A 165 -14.79 2.10 37.80
C LYS A 165 -14.07 1.86 36.48
N VAL A 166 -14.69 2.26 35.36
CA VAL A 166 -14.06 2.32 34.04
C VAL A 166 -14.26 3.72 33.43
N LEU A 167 -13.23 4.16 32.74
CA LEU A 167 -13.28 5.31 31.84
C LEU A 167 -13.32 4.78 30.40
N PHE A 168 -14.33 5.20 29.64
CA PHE A 168 -14.48 4.85 28.21
C PHE A 168 -14.30 6.07 27.31
N ASN A 169 -13.58 5.92 26.21
CA ASN A 169 -13.54 6.89 25.14
C ASN A 169 -13.20 6.22 23.81
N GLN A 170 -14.19 6.05 22.93
CA GLN A 170 -13.99 5.44 21.59
C GLN A 170 -12.96 6.17 20.71
N LYS A 171 -12.82 7.49 20.90
CA LYS A 171 -11.86 8.29 20.14
C LYS A 171 -10.43 8.19 20.69
N GLY A 172 -10.27 7.60 21.86
CA GLY A 172 -9.01 7.42 22.57
C GLY A 172 -8.93 8.27 23.83
N ILE A 173 -8.40 7.68 24.88
CA ILE A 173 -8.17 8.32 26.18
C ILE A 173 -6.88 9.16 26.07
N THR A 174 -6.89 10.34 26.70
CA THR A 174 -5.78 11.30 26.68
C THR A 174 -4.87 11.20 27.90
N SER A 175 -3.80 12.00 27.93
CA SER A 175 -2.89 12.07 29.08
C SER A 175 -3.54 12.50 30.40
N ASN A 176 -4.73 13.12 30.33
CA ASN A 176 -5.49 13.54 31.53
C ASN A 176 -6.34 12.41 32.15
N TRP A 177 -6.12 11.18 31.74
CA TRP A 177 -6.94 10.00 32.09
C TRP A 177 -7.16 9.78 33.58
N LYS A 178 -6.20 10.17 34.44
CA LYS A 178 -6.32 10.01 35.90
C LYS A 178 -7.49 10.83 36.45
N ASN A 179 -7.50 12.12 36.13
CA ASN A 179 -8.56 13.02 36.56
C ASN A 179 -9.91 12.63 35.92
N GLU A 180 -9.90 12.20 34.67
CA GLU A 180 -11.12 11.76 33.99
C GLU A 180 -11.68 10.48 34.62
N LEU A 181 -10.85 9.51 34.99
CA LEU A 181 -11.29 8.29 35.66
C LEU A 181 -11.84 8.55 37.07
N GLU A 182 -11.25 9.49 37.81
CA GLU A 182 -11.71 9.88 39.14
C GLU A 182 -13.06 10.57 39.08
N ASN A 183 -13.24 11.49 38.16
CA ASN A 183 -14.41 12.39 38.09
C ASN A 183 -15.59 11.82 37.28
N SER A 184 -15.33 11.03 36.23
CA SER A 184 -16.35 10.54 35.28
C SER A 184 -16.37 9.02 35.10
N GLY A 185 -15.51 8.28 35.82
CA GLY A 185 -15.53 6.82 35.78
C GLY A 185 -16.85 6.25 36.29
N ILE A 186 -17.41 5.29 35.56
CA ILE A 186 -18.67 4.60 35.88
C ILE A 186 -18.41 3.18 36.37
N SER A 187 -19.36 2.61 37.12
CA SER A 187 -19.34 1.18 37.45
C SER A 187 -19.56 0.36 36.18
N TYR A 188 -18.97 -0.81 36.10
CA TYR A 188 -18.99 -1.62 34.89
C TYR A 188 -18.99 -3.13 35.20
N THR A 189 -19.36 -3.90 34.18
CA THR A 189 -19.07 -5.33 34.06
C THR A 189 -18.05 -5.60 32.95
N LEU A 190 -17.40 -6.77 32.94
CA LEU A 190 -16.45 -7.10 31.85
C LEU A 190 -17.15 -7.09 30.48
N ASN A 191 -18.42 -7.52 30.43
CA ASN A 191 -19.20 -7.53 29.21
C ASN A 191 -19.42 -6.11 28.63
N ASP A 192 -19.53 -5.10 29.48
CA ASP A 192 -19.68 -3.71 29.04
C ASP A 192 -18.44 -3.23 28.30
N ILE A 193 -17.24 -3.69 28.71
CA ILE A 193 -15.99 -3.34 28.01
C ILE A 193 -15.86 -4.07 26.69
N ILE A 194 -16.31 -5.33 26.60
CA ILE A 194 -16.24 -6.14 25.37
C ILE A 194 -17.25 -5.64 24.33
N ALA A 195 -18.39 -5.17 24.77
CA ALA A 195 -19.46 -4.68 23.90
C ALA A 195 -19.28 -3.25 23.40
N TYR A 196 -18.38 -2.47 24.05
CA TYR A 196 -18.12 -1.06 23.74
C TYR A 196 -17.19 -0.90 22.57
#